data_7ccbc1a617456bac37c2d03810eb0f8c
#
_entry.id   7ccbc1a617456bac37c2d03810eb0f8c
#
_cell.length_a   1.000
_cell.length_b   1.000
_cell.length_c   1.000
_cell.angle_alpha   90.00
_cell.angle_beta   90.00
_cell.angle_gamma   90.00
#
_symmetry.space_group_name_H-M   'P 1'
#
loop_
_entity.id
_entity.type
_entity.pdbx_description
1 polymer ?
#
loop_
_entity_poly.entity_id
_entity_poly.type
_entity_poly.pdbx_seq_one_letter_code
_entity_poly.pdbx_strand_id
1 'polypeptide(L)'
;LLAKAFALNTTAHLDTEAGTNGIGNPTEVALLLWLDREGEDYRKLRHAEDIIYQLPFSTERKYMATAARLGNRQYLFVKGAPEIVLAACRIAGEEADEISGRLTSWQTKAMRTLAFAYRELPADATPADAERAAMHIGQLQAQAIVGISDPIRSDVPGAVAECQRAGIEVKIVTGDTAATAREIGRQIGIINEESAADAVITGPDFAALSDDEAYECVVGLKVMCRARPADKQRLVAMLQKHGQVVAVTGDGTNDAPALNHAHVGLSLGSGTSVAKGASDMTLLDDSFGSIVNAVMWGRSLYKNLQRFLFFQLTVNVAALLLVLGGAVIGTELPLTVTQILWVNLIMDTFAAMALASLPPTKDVMDDKPRQQSDFIINHSMVRGIMGIGVAMFAVMFIYLIHCFNTGGGMQTHELSMFFTAFVMLQFWNLFNAKALGTDHSAFRGLCHDKVLTGILVVVFVGQWVIVTF
;
A
#
# COMPACT_ATOMS: atom_id res chain seq x y z
N LEU A 1 -25.41 -2.96 -35.60
CA LEU A 1 -26.59 -2.42 -34.90
C LEU A 1 -26.28 -2.20 -33.40
N LEU A 2 -25.59 -3.13 -32.73
CA LEU A 2 -25.23 -3.04 -31.31
C LEU A 2 -24.35 -1.80 -31.02
N ALA A 3 -23.31 -1.54 -31.82
CA ALA A 3 -22.47 -0.37 -31.70
C ALA A 3 -23.29 0.96 -31.76
N LYS A 4 -24.26 1.00 -32.70
CA LYS A 4 -25.20 2.13 -32.82
C LYS A 4 -26.11 2.26 -31.57
N ALA A 5 -26.58 1.13 -31.03
CA ALA A 5 -27.36 1.15 -29.78
C ALA A 5 -26.56 1.74 -28.61
N PHE A 6 -25.26 1.40 -28.47
CA PHE A 6 -24.39 1.96 -27.45
C PHE A 6 -24.11 3.45 -27.67
N ALA A 7 -23.84 3.85 -28.92
CA ALA A 7 -23.50 5.23 -29.25
C ALA A 7 -24.69 6.20 -29.16
N LEU A 8 -25.89 5.77 -29.60
CA LEU A 8 -27.08 6.61 -29.69
C LEU A 8 -27.89 6.65 -28.39
N ASN A 9 -28.00 5.50 -27.71
CA ASN A 9 -28.80 5.37 -26.48
C ASN A 9 -27.97 5.67 -25.24
N THR A 10 -27.35 6.85 -25.18
CA THR A 10 -26.53 7.33 -24.06
C THR A 10 -26.53 8.86 -23.98
N THR A 11 -26.35 9.37 -22.76
CA THR A 11 -26.15 10.80 -22.49
C THR A 11 -24.69 11.12 -22.16
N ALA A 12 -23.83 10.10 -22.00
CA ALA A 12 -22.43 10.27 -21.69
C ALA A 12 -21.58 10.68 -22.89
N HIS A 13 -20.43 11.27 -22.60
CA HIS A 13 -19.39 11.66 -23.55
C HIS A 13 -18.00 11.26 -23.03
N LEU A 14 -17.07 10.91 -23.93
CA LEU A 14 -15.66 10.72 -23.58
C LEU A 14 -14.92 12.05 -23.68
N ASP A 15 -14.12 12.37 -22.68
CA ASP A 15 -13.21 13.51 -22.72
C ASP A 15 -11.98 13.15 -23.57
N THR A 16 -11.70 13.98 -24.57
CA THR A 16 -10.64 13.76 -25.55
C THR A 16 -9.25 14.15 -25.04
N GLU A 17 -9.17 15.02 -24.02
CA GLU A 17 -7.88 15.54 -23.54
C GLU A 17 -7.25 14.64 -22.45
N ALA A 18 -8.05 13.86 -21.72
CA ALA A 18 -7.60 13.02 -20.61
C ALA A 18 -7.55 11.51 -20.90
N GLY A 19 -7.89 11.06 -22.10
CA GLY A 19 -7.71 9.66 -22.59
C GLY A 19 -8.52 8.55 -21.90
N THR A 20 -9.04 8.75 -20.70
CA THR A 20 -9.74 7.74 -19.90
C THR A 20 -10.95 8.26 -19.14
N ASN A 21 -11.16 9.55 -19.06
CA ASN A 21 -12.26 10.15 -18.30
C ASN A 21 -13.44 10.48 -19.23
N GLY A 22 -14.63 10.00 -18.86
CA GLY A 22 -15.87 10.34 -19.53
C GLY A 22 -16.72 11.23 -18.64
N ILE A 23 -17.56 12.07 -19.26
CA ILE A 23 -18.55 12.91 -18.60
C ILE A 23 -19.90 12.20 -18.69
N GLY A 24 -20.55 11.97 -17.54
CA GLY A 24 -21.86 11.33 -17.49
C GLY A 24 -21.90 10.12 -16.56
N ASN A 25 -22.90 9.27 -16.75
CA ASN A 25 -23.05 8.07 -15.92
C ASN A 25 -21.89 7.08 -16.17
N PRO A 26 -21.16 6.60 -15.12
CA PRO A 26 -20.02 5.69 -15.29
C PRO A 26 -20.33 4.44 -16.08
N THR A 27 -21.57 3.91 -15.98
CA THR A 27 -22.03 2.74 -16.74
C THR A 27 -22.11 3.06 -18.23
N GLU A 28 -22.55 4.24 -18.61
CA GLU A 28 -22.60 4.68 -20.02
C GLU A 28 -21.21 4.99 -20.56
N VAL A 29 -20.36 5.60 -19.76
CA VAL A 29 -18.95 5.86 -20.10
C VAL A 29 -18.22 4.53 -20.39
N ALA A 30 -18.43 3.50 -19.57
CA ALA A 30 -17.83 2.19 -19.79
C ALA A 30 -18.18 1.57 -21.14
N LEU A 31 -19.44 1.74 -21.60
CA LEU A 31 -19.88 1.29 -22.91
C LEU A 31 -19.22 2.07 -24.06
N LEU A 32 -19.05 3.37 -23.90
CA LEU A 32 -18.36 4.20 -24.90
C LEU A 32 -16.86 3.87 -24.96
N LEU A 33 -16.23 3.63 -23.83
CA LEU A 33 -14.83 3.17 -23.77
C LEU A 33 -14.65 1.79 -24.38
N TRP A 34 -15.64 0.90 -24.25
CA TRP A 34 -15.62 -0.40 -24.94
C TRP A 34 -15.68 -0.22 -26.45
N LEU A 35 -16.57 0.65 -26.98
CA LEU A 35 -16.62 0.97 -28.41
C LEU A 35 -15.28 1.48 -28.94
N ASP A 36 -14.64 2.40 -28.22
CA ASP A 36 -13.35 2.98 -28.58
C ASP A 36 -12.26 1.89 -28.66
N ARG A 37 -12.24 0.93 -27.73
CA ARG A 37 -11.32 -0.22 -27.74
C ARG A 37 -11.55 -1.17 -28.90
N GLU A 38 -12.79 -1.33 -29.35
CA GLU A 38 -13.13 -2.11 -30.53
C GLU A 38 -12.87 -1.36 -31.84
N GLY A 39 -12.35 -0.13 -31.78
CA GLY A 39 -12.01 0.71 -32.93
C GLY A 39 -13.20 1.45 -33.55
N GLU A 40 -14.33 1.52 -32.84
CA GLU A 40 -15.54 2.20 -33.29
C GLU A 40 -15.63 3.60 -32.67
N ASP A 41 -15.55 4.64 -33.51
CA ASP A 41 -15.72 6.03 -33.09
C ASP A 41 -17.21 6.34 -32.84
N TYR A 42 -17.61 6.33 -31.57
CA TYR A 42 -19.00 6.59 -31.17
C TYR A 42 -19.52 7.96 -31.63
N ARG A 43 -18.64 8.96 -31.83
CA ARG A 43 -19.00 10.31 -32.28
C ARG A 43 -19.46 10.24 -33.73
N LYS A 44 -18.71 9.55 -34.58
CA LYS A 44 -19.11 9.31 -35.97
C LYS A 44 -20.43 8.55 -36.08
N LEU A 45 -20.60 7.50 -35.25
CA LEU A 45 -21.85 6.75 -35.18
C LEU A 45 -23.04 7.62 -34.75
N ARG A 46 -22.81 8.56 -33.81
CA ARG A 46 -23.84 9.47 -33.31
C ARG A 46 -24.17 10.58 -34.29
N HIS A 47 -23.18 11.12 -35.01
CA HIS A 47 -23.37 12.19 -35.99
C HIS A 47 -23.94 11.70 -37.32
N ALA A 48 -23.78 10.42 -37.64
CA ALA A 48 -24.25 9.83 -38.87
C ALA A 48 -25.76 9.56 -38.87
N GLU A 49 -26.43 9.64 -37.74
CA GLU A 49 -27.82 9.19 -37.58
C GLU A 49 -28.67 10.27 -36.89
N ASP A 50 -29.94 10.37 -37.28
CA ASP A 50 -30.88 11.33 -36.73
C ASP A 50 -31.60 10.75 -35.49
N ILE A 51 -31.42 11.35 -34.33
CA ILE A 51 -32.19 11.01 -33.13
C ILE A 51 -33.56 11.69 -33.24
N ILE A 52 -34.63 10.90 -33.29
CA ILE A 52 -36.02 11.34 -33.40
C ILE A 52 -36.57 11.71 -32.02
N TYR A 53 -36.33 10.84 -31.04
CA TYR A 53 -36.79 11.01 -29.65
C TYR A 53 -35.87 10.27 -28.67
N GLN A 54 -35.64 10.84 -27.53
CA GLN A 54 -34.87 10.21 -26.47
C GLN A 54 -35.60 10.32 -25.13
N LEU A 55 -35.90 9.17 -24.52
CA LEU A 55 -36.45 9.04 -23.19
C LEU A 55 -35.29 8.77 -22.20
N PRO A 56 -34.94 9.73 -21.34
CA PRO A 56 -33.86 9.54 -20.35
C PRO A 56 -34.18 8.43 -19.36
N PHE A 57 -33.14 7.88 -18.74
CA PHE A 57 -33.27 6.91 -17.66
C PHE A 57 -34.03 7.49 -16.47
N SER A 58 -34.94 6.72 -15.89
CA SER A 58 -35.52 7.02 -14.59
C SER A 58 -35.50 5.80 -13.66
N THR A 59 -35.38 6.06 -12.36
CA THR A 59 -35.36 4.98 -11.34
C THR A 59 -36.66 4.21 -11.23
N GLU A 60 -37.78 4.81 -11.64
CA GLU A 60 -39.10 4.16 -11.67
C GLU A 60 -39.21 3.17 -12.83
N ARG A 61 -38.82 3.62 -14.03
CA ARG A 61 -38.88 2.82 -15.26
C ARG A 61 -37.72 1.82 -15.37
N LYS A 62 -36.57 2.14 -14.81
CA LYS A 62 -35.33 1.36 -14.87
C LYS A 62 -34.80 1.10 -16.28
N TYR A 63 -35.21 1.90 -17.24
CA TYR A 63 -34.68 1.84 -18.62
C TYR A 63 -34.58 3.25 -19.24
N MET A 64 -33.80 3.33 -20.31
CA MET A 64 -33.65 4.44 -21.23
C MET A 64 -34.01 3.95 -22.63
N ALA A 65 -34.64 4.77 -23.44
CA ALA A 65 -34.99 4.44 -24.80
C ALA A 65 -34.65 5.59 -25.77
N THR A 66 -34.14 5.27 -26.94
CA THR A 66 -33.82 6.24 -28.00
C THR A 66 -34.37 5.75 -29.34
N ALA A 67 -35.21 6.57 -29.95
CA ALA A 67 -35.65 6.34 -31.33
C ALA A 67 -34.73 7.11 -32.28
N ALA A 68 -34.18 6.40 -33.28
CA ALA A 68 -33.26 6.99 -34.24
C ALA A 68 -33.56 6.47 -35.66
N ARG A 69 -33.25 7.31 -36.67
CA ARG A 69 -33.33 6.96 -38.07
C ARG A 69 -31.95 6.51 -38.54
N LEU A 70 -31.90 5.29 -39.06
CA LEU A 70 -30.70 4.68 -39.62
C LEU A 70 -30.93 4.42 -41.14
N GLY A 71 -30.49 5.37 -41.95
CA GLY A 71 -30.81 5.36 -43.39
C GLY A 71 -32.31 5.46 -43.61
N ASN A 72 -32.91 4.47 -44.25
CA ASN A 72 -34.35 4.45 -44.58
C ASN A 72 -35.22 3.75 -43.54
N ARG A 73 -34.64 3.31 -42.38
CA ARG A 73 -35.36 2.59 -41.34
C ARG A 73 -35.28 3.35 -40.02
N GLN A 74 -36.31 3.20 -39.23
CA GLN A 74 -36.34 3.78 -37.88
C GLN A 74 -36.30 2.66 -36.83
N TYR A 75 -35.52 2.88 -35.79
CA TYR A 75 -35.34 1.91 -34.69
C TYR A 75 -35.56 2.58 -33.35
N LEU A 76 -36.23 1.86 -32.47
CA LEU A 76 -36.27 2.14 -31.03
C LEU A 76 -35.22 1.26 -30.35
N PHE A 77 -34.19 1.86 -29.78
CA PHE A 77 -33.21 1.20 -28.91
C PHE A 77 -33.61 1.36 -27.47
N VAL A 78 -33.56 0.28 -26.72
CA VAL A 78 -33.88 0.26 -25.28
C VAL A 78 -32.71 -0.36 -24.54
N LYS A 79 -32.26 0.30 -23.47
CA LYS A 79 -31.30 -0.26 -22.51
C LYS A 79 -31.80 -0.08 -21.10
N GLY A 80 -31.54 -1.03 -20.22
CA GLY A 80 -31.95 -0.93 -18.82
C GLY A 80 -31.70 -2.17 -18.02
N ALA A 81 -32.36 -2.23 -16.87
CA ALA A 81 -32.32 -3.39 -16.00
C ALA A 81 -32.78 -4.65 -16.75
N PRO A 82 -32.00 -5.75 -16.72
CA PRO A 82 -32.30 -6.95 -17.48
C PRO A 82 -33.71 -7.47 -17.25
N GLU A 83 -34.19 -7.45 -15.99
CA GLU A 83 -35.52 -7.92 -15.61
C GLU A 83 -36.66 -7.14 -16.31
N ILE A 84 -36.44 -5.85 -16.64
CA ILE A 84 -37.43 -5.02 -17.30
C ILE A 84 -37.33 -5.15 -18.83
N VAL A 85 -36.12 -5.06 -19.37
CA VAL A 85 -35.88 -5.04 -20.81
C VAL A 85 -36.17 -6.42 -21.43
N LEU A 86 -35.70 -7.50 -20.78
CA LEU A 86 -35.90 -8.87 -21.29
C LEU A 86 -37.35 -9.31 -21.15
N ALA A 87 -38.10 -8.85 -20.13
CA ALA A 87 -39.53 -9.11 -20.03
C ALA A 87 -40.33 -8.48 -21.18
N ALA A 88 -39.84 -7.40 -21.78
CA ALA A 88 -40.42 -6.77 -22.94
C ALA A 88 -40.01 -7.43 -24.29
N CYS A 89 -39.07 -8.39 -24.23
CA CYS A 89 -38.56 -9.12 -25.39
C CYS A 89 -39.32 -10.42 -25.63
N ARG A 90 -39.33 -10.88 -26.86
CA ARG A 90 -39.81 -12.23 -27.23
C ARG A 90 -38.64 -13.20 -27.19
N ILE A 91 -38.37 -13.75 -26.01
CA ILE A 91 -37.32 -14.75 -25.80
C ILE A 91 -38.03 -16.03 -25.36
N ALA A 92 -37.68 -17.16 -25.91
CA ALA A 92 -38.36 -18.43 -25.63
C ALA A 92 -37.37 -19.53 -25.22
N GLY A 93 -37.83 -20.43 -24.35
CA GLY A 93 -37.19 -21.69 -24.03
C GLY A 93 -35.73 -21.59 -23.55
N GLU A 94 -34.87 -22.41 -24.15
CA GLU A 94 -33.46 -22.57 -23.73
C GLU A 94 -32.65 -21.27 -23.76
N GLU A 95 -32.94 -20.31 -24.62
CA GLU A 95 -32.27 -19.03 -24.69
C GLU A 95 -32.54 -18.16 -23.43
N ALA A 96 -33.77 -18.21 -22.92
CA ALA A 96 -34.13 -17.49 -21.68
C ALA A 96 -33.39 -18.06 -20.47
N ASP A 97 -33.24 -19.38 -20.40
CA ASP A 97 -32.53 -20.07 -19.33
C ASP A 97 -31.02 -19.77 -19.37
N GLU A 98 -30.42 -19.76 -20.56
CA GLU A 98 -29.02 -19.41 -20.76
C GLU A 98 -28.72 -17.94 -20.30
N ILE A 99 -29.56 -17.00 -20.77
CA ILE A 99 -29.46 -15.59 -20.40
C ILE A 99 -29.59 -15.43 -18.89
N SER A 100 -30.56 -16.08 -18.26
CA SER A 100 -30.80 -16.05 -16.82
C SER A 100 -29.60 -16.62 -16.05
N GLY A 101 -29.03 -17.73 -16.49
CA GLY A 101 -27.85 -18.34 -15.90
C GLY A 101 -26.62 -17.42 -15.96
N ARG A 102 -26.37 -16.77 -17.10
CA ARG A 102 -25.29 -15.78 -17.27
C ARG A 102 -25.49 -14.57 -16.38
N LEU A 103 -26.70 -14.01 -16.34
CA LEU A 103 -27.01 -12.86 -15.49
C LEU A 103 -26.80 -13.19 -14.02
N THR A 104 -27.26 -14.35 -13.56
CA THR A 104 -27.03 -14.81 -12.19
C THR A 104 -25.54 -14.94 -11.88
N SER A 105 -24.76 -15.54 -12.79
CA SER A 105 -23.30 -15.65 -12.65
C SER A 105 -22.60 -14.29 -12.56
N TRP A 106 -23.03 -13.28 -13.35
CA TRP A 106 -22.45 -11.95 -13.32
C TRP A 106 -22.88 -11.16 -12.08
N GLN A 107 -24.11 -11.33 -11.62
CA GLN A 107 -24.63 -10.72 -10.39
C GLN A 107 -23.92 -11.28 -9.15
N THR A 108 -23.61 -12.58 -9.11
CA THR A 108 -22.81 -13.18 -8.02
C THR A 108 -21.38 -12.63 -8.01
N LYS A 109 -20.83 -12.21 -9.16
CA LYS A 109 -19.53 -11.51 -9.28
C LYS A 109 -19.66 -10.00 -9.09
N ALA A 110 -20.80 -9.52 -8.59
CA ALA A 110 -21.08 -8.11 -8.34
C ALA A 110 -20.96 -7.18 -9.56
N MET A 111 -21.10 -7.72 -10.76
CA MET A 111 -21.14 -6.93 -12.00
C MET A 111 -22.47 -6.17 -12.10
N ARG A 112 -22.44 -4.94 -12.56
CA ARG A 112 -23.63 -4.24 -13.01
C ARG A 112 -24.08 -4.84 -14.33
N THR A 113 -25.31 -5.33 -14.39
CA THR A 113 -25.86 -5.95 -15.59
C THR A 113 -26.83 -5.01 -16.29
N LEU A 114 -26.71 -4.92 -17.60
CA LEU A 114 -27.64 -4.21 -18.49
C LEU A 114 -28.10 -5.14 -19.60
N ALA A 115 -29.33 -4.99 -20.03
CA ALA A 115 -29.84 -5.59 -21.25
C ALA A 115 -30.07 -4.51 -22.30
N PHE A 116 -29.81 -4.87 -23.56
CA PHE A 116 -30.05 -4.08 -24.75
C PHE A 116 -31.04 -4.83 -25.66
N ALA A 117 -32.02 -4.07 -26.12
CA ALA A 117 -33.01 -4.57 -27.04
C ALA A 117 -33.39 -3.48 -28.02
N TYR A 118 -33.99 -3.87 -29.15
CA TYR A 118 -34.46 -2.93 -30.15
C TYR A 118 -35.79 -3.39 -30.78
N ARG A 119 -36.45 -2.47 -31.43
CA ARG A 119 -37.59 -2.73 -32.29
C ARG A 119 -37.54 -1.80 -33.48
N GLU A 120 -37.87 -2.31 -34.68
CA GLU A 120 -38.07 -1.51 -35.88
C GLU A 120 -39.40 -0.78 -35.76
N LEU A 121 -39.38 0.51 -36.02
CA LEU A 121 -40.56 1.37 -36.09
C LEU A 121 -41.00 1.54 -37.55
N PRO A 122 -42.27 1.93 -37.79
CA PRO A 122 -42.70 2.29 -39.16
C PRO A 122 -41.81 3.39 -39.74
N ALA A 123 -41.51 3.33 -41.03
CA ALA A 123 -40.61 4.27 -41.70
C ALA A 123 -41.13 5.73 -41.67
N ASP A 124 -42.42 5.90 -41.50
CA ASP A 124 -43.16 7.16 -41.39
C ASP A 124 -43.50 7.54 -39.93
N ALA A 125 -42.96 6.83 -38.94
CA ALA A 125 -43.26 7.12 -37.55
C ALA A 125 -42.87 8.58 -37.19
N THR A 126 -43.82 9.27 -36.58
CA THR A 126 -43.63 10.64 -36.11
C THR A 126 -42.91 10.65 -34.76
N PRO A 127 -42.35 11.81 -34.31
CA PRO A 127 -41.81 11.94 -32.96
C PRO A 127 -42.80 11.56 -31.85
N ALA A 128 -44.09 11.80 -32.03
CA ALA A 128 -45.12 11.42 -31.06
C ALA A 128 -45.32 9.89 -31.00
N ASP A 129 -45.18 9.20 -32.14
CA ASP A 129 -45.22 7.73 -32.20
C ASP A 129 -43.96 7.13 -31.54
N ALA A 130 -42.80 7.76 -31.77
CA ALA A 130 -41.54 7.39 -31.13
C ALA A 130 -41.60 7.56 -29.62
N GLU A 131 -42.17 8.67 -29.12
CA GLU A 131 -42.40 8.90 -27.70
C GLU A 131 -43.31 7.83 -27.10
N ARG A 132 -44.46 7.58 -27.74
CA ARG A 132 -45.41 6.55 -27.28
C ARG A 132 -44.76 5.16 -27.23
N ALA A 133 -43.95 4.82 -28.25
CA ALA A 133 -43.22 3.58 -28.33
C ALA A 133 -42.12 3.47 -27.24
N ALA A 134 -41.47 4.57 -26.88
CA ALA A 134 -40.48 4.64 -25.82
C ALA A 134 -41.11 4.55 -24.42
N MET A 135 -42.31 5.13 -24.23
CA MET A 135 -43.03 5.04 -22.95
C MET A 135 -43.60 3.65 -22.68
N HIS A 136 -43.98 2.91 -23.71
CA HIS A 136 -44.60 1.59 -23.65
C HIS A 136 -43.77 0.56 -24.41
N ILE A 137 -42.67 0.13 -23.77
CA ILE A 137 -41.80 -0.86 -24.35
C ILE A 137 -42.48 -2.23 -24.42
N GLY A 138 -42.33 -2.89 -25.57
CA GLY A 138 -42.88 -4.22 -25.77
C GLY A 138 -42.55 -4.73 -27.18
N GLN A 139 -42.68 -6.04 -27.38
CA GLN A 139 -42.34 -6.71 -28.63
C GLN A 139 -40.90 -6.39 -29.11
N LEU A 140 -39.98 -6.25 -28.20
CA LEU A 140 -38.59 -5.98 -28.46
C LEU A 140 -37.86 -7.27 -28.92
N GLN A 141 -36.82 -7.10 -29.69
CA GLN A 141 -35.82 -8.13 -29.98
C GLN A 141 -34.64 -7.93 -29.04
N ALA A 142 -34.30 -8.94 -28.25
CA ALA A 142 -33.11 -8.93 -27.42
C ALA A 142 -31.87 -8.83 -28.31
N GLN A 143 -30.93 -7.98 -27.96
CA GLN A 143 -29.72 -7.73 -28.72
C GLN A 143 -28.46 -8.18 -28.01
N ALA A 144 -28.35 -7.82 -26.74
CA ALA A 144 -27.23 -8.18 -25.89
C ALA A 144 -27.56 -8.03 -24.40
N ILE A 145 -26.86 -8.80 -23.60
CA ILE A 145 -26.67 -8.53 -22.17
C ILE A 145 -25.21 -8.13 -21.93
N VAL A 146 -24.99 -7.18 -21.05
CA VAL A 146 -23.67 -6.63 -20.74
C VAL A 146 -23.44 -6.66 -19.25
N GLY A 147 -22.31 -7.22 -18.82
CA GLY A 147 -21.81 -7.14 -17.46
C GLY A 147 -20.70 -6.10 -17.35
N ILE A 148 -20.85 -5.14 -16.48
CA ILE A 148 -19.88 -4.06 -16.24
C ILE A 148 -19.33 -4.23 -14.84
N SER A 149 -18.02 -4.38 -14.74
CA SER A 149 -17.29 -4.43 -13.47
C SER A 149 -16.23 -3.35 -13.44
N ASP A 150 -15.97 -2.82 -12.28
CA ASP A 150 -14.79 -2.00 -12.04
C ASP A 150 -13.59 -2.95 -11.87
N PRO A 151 -12.59 -2.93 -12.75
CA PRO A 151 -11.47 -3.87 -12.66
C PRO A 151 -10.59 -3.53 -11.48
N ILE A 152 -10.16 -4.57 -10.75
CA ILE A 152 -9.12 -4.41 -9.75
C ILE A 152 -7.83 -3.99 -10.44
N ARG A 153 -7.13 -3.02 -9.87
CA ARG A 153 -5.81 -2.62 -10.36
C ARG A 153 -4.86 -3.82 -10.34
N SER A 154 -4.10 -4.00 -11.40
CA SER A 154 -3.25 -5.19 -11.61
C SER A 154 -2.12 -5.35 -10.58
N ASP A 155 -1.70 -4.24 -9.92
CA ASP A 155 -0.67 -4.23 -8.89
C ASP A 155 -1.17 -4.71 -7.51
N VAL A 156 -2.48 -4.61 -7.22
CA VAL A 156 -3.05 -4.86 -5.89
C VAL A 156 -2.90 -6.31 -5.42
N PRO A 157 -3.22 -7.36 -6.22
CA PRO A 157 -3.09 -8.74 -5.73
C PRO A 157 -1.66 -9.10 -5.33
N GLY A 158 -0.67 -8.67 -6.13
CA GLY A 158 0.75 -8.86 -5.83
C GLY A 158 1.19 -8.16 -4.55
N ALA A 159 0.77 -6.90 -4.37
CA ALA A 159 1.09 -6.12 -3.19
C ALA A 159 0.43 -6.66 -1.91
N VAL A 160 -0.82 -7.14 -1.99
CA VAL A 160 -1.50 -7.83 -0.87
C VAL A 160 -0.75 -9.09 -0.47
N ALA A 161 -0.33 -9.92 -1.44
CA ALA A 161 0.44 -11.13 -1.17
C ALA A 161 1.81 -10.80 -0.51
N GLU A 162 2.47 -9.71 -0.91
CA GLU A 162 3.69 -9.24 -0.26
C GLU A 162 3.44 -8.76 1.18
N CYS A 163 2.35 -8.04 1.44
CA CYS A 163 1.95 -7.68 2.80
C CYS A 163 1.73 -8.92 3.67
N GLN A 164 0.97 -9.90 3.19
CA GLN A 164 0.70 -11.14 3.90
C GLN A 164 1.98 -11.94 4.20
N ARG A 165 2.90 -12.05 3.23
CA ARG A 165 4.22 -12.66 3.44
C ARG A 165 5.02 -11.92 4.51
N ALA A 166 4.92 -10.59 4.54
CA ALA A 166 5.55 -9.76 5.54
C ALA A 166 4.87 -9.82 6.93
N GLY A 167 3.84 -10.67 7.10
CA GLY A 167 3.08 -10.84 8.33
C GLY A 167 2.11 -9.68 8.61
N ILE A 168 1.77 -8.90 7.59
CA ILE A 168 0.80 -7.80 7.69
C ILE A 168 -0.55 -8.31 7.24
N GLU A 169 -1.54 -8.27 8.11
CA GLU A 169 -2.91 -8.62 7.79
C GLU A 169 -3.61 -7.46 7.09
N VAL A 170 -4.13 -7.72 5.88
CA VAL A 170 -4.88 -6.73 5.10
C VAL A 170 -6.37 -6.97 5.28
N LYS A 171 -7.11 -5.93 5.65
CA LYS A 171 -8.56 -5.94 5.83
C LYS A 171 -9.22 -4.95 4.87
N ILE A 172 -10.37 -5.32 4.31
CA ILE A 172 -11.18 -4.46 3.45
C ILE A 172 -12.28 -3.81 4.29
N VAL A 173 -12.41 -2.49 4.19
CA VAL A 173 -13.52 -1.74 4.82
C VAL A 173 -14.15 -0.83 3.77
N THR A 174 -15.36 -1.17 3.33
CA THR A 174 -16.01 -0.49 2.21
C THR A 174 -17.48 -0.17 2.50
N GLY A 175 -18.00 0.86 1.82
CA GLY A 175 -19.44 1.15 1.76
C GLY A 175 -20.23 0.22 0.84
N ASP A 176 -19.56 -0.60 0.04
CA ASP A 176 -20.16 -1.51 -0.93
C ASP A 176 -20.96 -2.65 -0.29
N THR A 177 -21.68 -3.40 -1.15
CA THR A 177 -22.46 -4.56 -0.73
C THR A 177 -21.56 -5.74 -0.34
N ALA A 178 -22.07 -6.65 0.48
CA ALA A 178 -21.33 -7.84 0.90
C ALA A 178 -20.91 -8.73 -0.28
N ALA A 179 -21.71 -8.82 -1.34
CA ALA A 179 -21.39 -9.60 -2.54
C ALA A 179 -20.17 -9.00 -3.27
N THR A 180 -20.19 -7.69 -3.49
CA THR A 180 -19.08 -6.96 -4.14
C THR A 180 -17.80 -7.08 -3.31
N ALA A 181 -17.88 -6.82 -2.01
CA ALA A 181 -16.73 -6.83 -1.12
C ALA A 181 -16.10 -8.24 -0.98
N ARG A 182 -16.93 -9.30 -0.96
CA ARG A 182 -16.44 -10.69 -0.98
C ARG A 182 -15.70 -11.01 -2.27
N GLU A 183 -16.27 -10.65 -3.42
CA GLU A 183 -15.67 -10.94 -4.71
C GLU A 183 -14.32 -10.21 -4.87
N ILE A 184 -14.27 -8.94 -4.48
CA ILE A 184 -13.01 -8.19 -4.43
C ILE A 184 -12.00 -8.89 -3.51
N GLY A 185 -12.43 -9.25 -2.28
CA GLY A 185 -11.56 -9.93 -1.31
C GLY A 185 -11.02 -11.27 -1.81
N ARG A 186 -11.83 -12.01 -2.61
CA ARG A 186 -11.41 -13.26 -3.26
C ARG A 186 -10.39 -13.01 -4.36
N GLN A 187 -10.62 -12.03 -5.22
CA GLN A 187 -9.73 -11.70 -6.34
C GLN A 187 -8.37 -11.20 -5.89
N ILE A 188 -8.29 -10.48 -4.77
CA ILE A 188 -7.01 -9.98 -4.24
C ILE A 188 -6.37 -10.91 -3.19
N GLY A 189 -6.97 -12.08 -2.92
CA GLY A 189 -6.39 -13.10 -2.06
C GLY A 189 -6.54 -12.85 -0.55
N ILE A 190 -7.46 -12.00 -0.12
CA ILE A 190 -7.80 -11.80 1.31
C ILE A 190 -8.77 -12.87 1.80
N ILE A 191 -9.74 -13.24 0.97
CA ILE A 191 -10.71 -14.31 1.22
C ILE A 191 -10.36 -15.52 0.37
N ASN A 192 -10.34 -16.69 0.97
CA ASN A 192 -10.24 -17.99 0.30
C ASN A 192 -11.47 -18.85 0.64
N GLU A 193 -11.56 -20.04 0.08
CA GLU A 193 -12.67 -20.99 0.32
C GLU A 193 -12.72 -21.48 1.76
N GLU A 194 -11.59 -21.48 2.46
CA GLU A 194 -11.46 -21.87 3.86
C GLU A 194 -11.79 -20.73 4.85
N SER A 195 -12.03 -19.51 4.34
CA SER A 195 -12.35 -18.37 5.20
C SER A 195 -13.68 -18.60 5.90
N ALA A 196 -13.68 -18.44 7.22
CA ALA A 196 -14.86 -18.62 8.04
C ALA A 196 -16.03 -17.69 7.61
N ALA A 197 -17.26 -18.07 7.89
CA ALA A 197 -18.44 -17.28 7.51
C ALA A 197 -18.44 -15.90 8.19
N ASP A 198 -17.86 -15.80 9.38
CA ASP A 198 -17.72 -14.61 10.21
C ASP A 198 -16.56 -13.69 9.78
N ALA A 199 -15.77 -14.09 8.79
CA ALA A 199 -14.74 -13.24 8.20
C ALA A 199 -15.29 -12.00 7.48
N VAL A 200 -16.59 -11.93 7.23
CA VAL A 200 -17.28 -10.81 6.58
C VAL A 200 -18.45 -10.35 7.43
N ILE A 201 -18.43 -9.07 7.82
CA ILE A 201 -19.51 -8.45 8.62
C ILE A 201 -20.03 -7.19 7.91
N THR A 202 -21.30 -6.81 8.19
CA THR A 202 -21.80 -5.51 7.76
C THR A 202 -21.54 -4.43 8.82
N GLY A 203 -21.41 -3.16 8.41
CA GLY A 203 -21.26 -2.05 9.35
C GLY A 203 -22.39 -1.98 10.38
N PRO A 204 -23.69 -2.09 10.00
CA PRO A 204 -24.81 -2.15 10.95
C PRO A 204 -24.70 -3.31 11.95
N ASP A 205 -24.31 -4.52 11.50
CA ASP A 205 -24.15 -5.67 12.41
C ASP A 205 -22.99 -5.44 13.37
N PHE A 206 -21.85 -4.92 12.86
CA PHE A 206 -20.70 -4.56 13.70
C PHE A 206 -21.03 -3.45 14.71
N ALA A 207 -21.86 -2.48 14.33
CA ALA A 207 -22.31 -1.41 15.22
C ALA A 207 -23.24 -1.91 16.33
N ALA A 208 -23.97 -3.01 16.09
CA ALA A 208 -24.88 -3.62 17.07
C ALA A 208 -24.15 -4.48 18.11
N LEU A 209 -22.89 -4.89 17.86
CA LEU A 209 -22.08 -5.65 18.80
C LEU A 209 -21.74 -4.80 20.04
N SER A 210 -21.73 -5.43 21.21
CA SER A 210 -21.11 -4.87 22.41
C SER A 210 -19.60 -4.66 22.19
N ASP A 211 -18.94 -3.94 23.07
CA ASP A 211 -17.49 -3.71 22.95
C ASP A 211 -16.67 -5.00 23.13
N ASP A 212 -17.13 -5.91 23.96
CA ASP A 212 -16.47 -7.21 24.17
C ASP A 212 -16.64 -8.12 22.93
N GLU A 213 -17.85 -8.19 22.37
CA GLU A 213 -18.09 -8.94 21.14
C GLU A 213 -17.34 -8.36 19.94
N ALA A 214 -17.30 -7.03 19.81
CA ALA A 214 -16.51 -6.35 18.78
C ALA A 214 -15.02 -6.62 18.94
N TYR A 215 -14.52 -6.61 20.18
CA TYR A 215 -13.13 -6.94 20.49
C TYR A 215 -12.74 -8.33 20.00
N GLU A 216 -13.56 -9.36 20.29
CA GLU A 216 -13.31 -10.72 19.80
C GLU A 216 -13.46 -10.85 18.28
N CYS A 217 -14.45 -10.18 17.69
CA CYS A 217 -14.77 -10.26 16.26
C CYS A 217 -13.64 -9.73 15.37
N VAL A 218 -12.94 -8.63 15.76
CA VAL A 218 -12.01 -7.92 14.86
C VAL A 218 -10.77 -8.73 14.49
N VAL A 219 -10.41 -9.74 15.27
CA VAL A 219 -9.25 -10.60 15.01
C VAL A 219 -9.47 -11.45 13.75
N GLY A 220 -10.62 -12.14 13.66
CA GLY A 220 -10.97 -12.99 12.51
C GLY A 220 -11.53 -12.23 11.31
N LEU A 221 -11.96 -10.98 11.50
CA LEU A 221 -12.59 -10.17 10.48
C LEU A 221 -11.62 -9.83 9.35
N LYS A 222 -12.02 -10.12 8.11
CA LYS A 222 -11.27 -9.79 6.89
C LYS A 222 -11.91 -8.67 6.07
N VAL A 223 -13.26 -8.61 6.06
CA VAL A 223 -14.02 -7.65 5.26
C VAL A 223 -15.17 -7.06 6.06
N MET A 224 -15.23 -5.74 6.12
CA MET A 224 -16.40 -4.99 6.59
C MET A 224 -17.03 -4.27 5.41
N CYS A 225 -18.29 -4.62 5.11
CA CYS A 225 -19.07 -4.03 4.03
C CYS A 225 -20.17 -3.09 4.58
N ARG A 226 -20.70 -2.17 3.75
CA ARG A 226 -21.65 -1.13 4.16
C ARG A 226 -21.20 -0.36 5.41
N ALA A 227 -19.90 -0.18 5.56
CA ALA A 227 -19.30 0.50 6.69
C ALA A 227 -19.55 2.01 6.64
N ARG A 228 -19.94 2.58 7.76
CA ARG A 228 -20.01 4.03 7.99
C ARG A 228 -18.68 4.55 8.56
N PRO A 229 -18.41 5.84 8.50
CA PRO A 229 -17.18 6.42 9.08
C PRO A 229 -16.93 6.02 10.55
N ALA A 230 -17.99 6.00 11.37
CA ALA A 230 -17.91 5.58 12.78
C ALA A 230 -17.53 4.10 12.93
N ASP A 231 -18.03 3.23 12.05
CA ASP A 231 -17.73 1.78 12.07
C ASP A 231 -16.24 1.55 11.74
N LYS A 232 -15.71 2.30 10.77
CA LYS A 232 -14.28 2.29 10.41
C LYS A 232 -13.39 2.70 11.59
N GLN A 233 -13.73 3.80 12.25
CA GLN A 233 -13.00 4.29 13.41
C GLN A 233 -13.06 3.30 14.58
N ARG A 234 -14.25 2.71 14.87
CA ARG A 234 -14.40 1.71 15.92
C ARG A 234 -13.57 0.45 15.65
N LEU A 235 -13.54 -0.02 14.39
CA LEU A 235 -12.68 -1.15 14.01
C LEU A 235 -11.20 -0.86 14.33
N VAL A 236 -10.70 0.30 13.95
CA VAL A 236 -9.32 0.72 14.25
C VAL A 236 -9.08 0.72 15.76
N ALA A 237 -9.98 1.30 16.55
CA ALA A 237 -9.86 1.34 18.00
C ALA A 237 -9.82 -0.06 18.64
N MET A 238 -10.65 -1.01 18.16
CA MET A 238 -10.66 -2.38 18.68
C MET A 238 -9.38 -3.14 18.31
N LEU A 239 -8.85 -2.98 17.09
CA LEU A 239 -7.56 -3.54 16.69
C LEU A 239 -6.40 -2.98 17.52
N GLN A 240 -6.42 -1.68 17.83
CA GLN A 240 -5.43 -1.06 18.70
C GLN A 240 -5.50 -1.58 20.15
N LYS A 241 -6.72 -1.83 20.68
CA LYS A 241 -6.91 -2.48 21.99
C LYS A 241 -6.30 -3.89 22.05
N HIS A 242 -6.27 -4.61 20.90
CA HIS A 242 -5.53 -5.88 20.75
C HIS A 242 -4.00 -5.72 20.67
N GLY A 243 -3.47 -4.50 20.82
CA GLY A 243 -2.04 -4.22 20.69
C GLY A 243 -1.52 -4.27 19.25
N GLN A 244 -2.42 -4.24 18.26
CA GLN A 244 -2.03 -4.21 16.85
C GLN A 244 -1.60 -2.81 16.43
N VAL A 245 -0.55 -2.73 15.61
CA VAL A 245 -0.19 -1.49 14.92
C VAL A 245 -1.01 -1.41 13.66
N VAL A 246 -1.90 -0.41 13.58
CA VAL A 246 -2.90 -0.28 12.52
C VAL A 246 -2.51 0.86 11.57
N ALA A 247 -2.44 0.55 10.28
CA ALA A 247 -2.41 1.54 9.22
C ALA A 247 -3.77 1.56 8.50
N VAL A 248 -4.24 2.74 8.11
CA VAL A 248 -5.48 2.92 7.36
C VAL A 248 -5.18 3.66 6.07
N THR A 249 -5.75 3.21 4.96
CA THR A 249 -5.73 3.93 3.69
C THR A 249 -7.13 4.40 3.32
N GLY A 250 -7.22 5.61 2.79
CA GLY A 250 -8.49 6.20 2.36
C GLY A 250 -8.29 7.45 1.50
N ASP A 251 -9.31 7.78 0.70
CA ASP A 251 -9.30 8.91 -0.23
C ASP A 251 -10.42 9.93 0.04
N GLY A 252 -11.44 9.50 0.79
CA GLY A 252 -12.65 10.26 1.02
C GLY A 252 -12.68 11.00 2.35
N THR A 253 -13.58 11.99 2.43
CA THR A 253 -13.90 12.69 3.69
C THR A 253 -14.42 11.74 4.77
N ASN A 254 -15.07 10.65 4.34
CA ASN A 254 -15.60 9.61 5.23
C ASN A 254 -14.52 8.79 5.91
N ASP A 255 -13.30 8.79 5.38
CA ASP A 255 -12.16 8.03 5.91
C ASP A 255 -11.35 8.84 6.93
N ALA A 256 -11.48 10.16 6.94
CA ALA A 256 -10.69 11.05 7.77
C ALA A 256 -10.70 10.69 9.28
N PRO A 257 -11.83 10.31 9.92
CA PRO A 257 -11.81 9.90 11.33
C PRO A 257 -10.96 8.64 11.57
N ALA A 258 -11.00 7.67 10.66
CA ALA A 258 -10.21 6.44 10.76
C ALA A 258 -8.73 6.69 10.45
N LEU A 259 -8.42 7.53 9.44
CA LEU A 259 -7.05 7.95 9.11
C LEU A 259 -6.38 8.63 10.30
N ASN A 260 -7.05 9.57 10.94
CA ASN A 260 -6.51 10.30 12.09
C ASN A 260 -6.36 9.42 13.34
N HIS A 261 -7.22 8.40 13.50
CA HIS A 261 -7.19 7.52 14.67
C HIS A 261 -6.18 6.37 14.55
N ALA A 262 -5.78 6.03 13.34
CA ALA A 262 -4.79 4.98 13.07
C ALA A 262 -3.40 5.35 13.60
N HIS A 263 -2.51 4.37 13.77
CA HIS A 263 -1.10 4.64 14.04
C HIS A 263 -0.39 5.24 12.82
N VAL A 264 -0.87 4.90 11.62
CA VAL A 264 -0.39 5.48 10.35
C VAL A 264 -1.58 5.68 9.43
N GLY A 265 -1.93 6.93 9.16
CA GLY A 265 -2.92 7.31 8.16
C GLY A 265 -2.26 7.50 6.80
N LEU A 266 -2.80 6.85 5.75
CA LEU A 266 -2.30 6.90 4.38
C LEU A 266 -3.39 7.45 3.45
N SER A 267 -3.21 8.63 2.88
CA SER A 267 -4.12 9.17 1.87
C SER A 267 -3.62 8.91 0.45
N LEU A 268 -4.55 8.88 -0.50
CA LEU A 268 -4.21 8.83 -1.92
C LEU A 268 -3.90 10.23 -2.46
N GLY A 269 -3.06 10.33 -3.48
CA GLY A 269 -2.72 11.57 -4.16
C GLY A 269 -3.94 12.22 -4.83
N SER A 270 -4.86 11.41 -5.36
CA SER A 270 -6.16 11.83 -5.89
C SER A 270 -7.21 12.11 -4.81
N GLY A 271 -6.93 11.78 -3.54
CA GLY A 271 -7.86 11.93 -2.43
C GLY A 271 -8.20 13.38 -2.08
N THR A 272 -9.27 13.54 -1.31
CA THR A 272 -9.75 14.86 -0.86
C THR A 272 -8.75 15.57 0.05
N SER A 273 -8.80 16.91 0.11
CA SER A 273 -7.95 17.69 1.02
C SER A 273 -8.18 17.32 2.48
N VAL A 274 -9.39 16.90 2.84
CA VAL A 274 -9.74 16.45 4.19
C VAL A 274 -9.03 15.14 4.53
N ALA A 275 -9.03 14.14 3.62
CA ALA A 275 -8.30 12.89 3.81
C ALA A 275 -6.78 13.13 3.92
N LYS A 276 -6.23 13.98 3.05
CA LYS A 276 -4.82 14.38 3.09
C LYS A 276 -4.43 15.09 4.39
N GLY A 277 -5.29 15.97 4.88
CA GLY A 277 -5.06 16.68 6.14
C GLY A 277 -5.19 15.81 7.39
N ALA A 278 -5.87 14.66 7.29
CA ALA A 278 -6.06 13.70 8.37
C ALA A 278 -5.04 12.54 8.34
N SER A 279 -4.18 12.48 7.33
CA SER A 279 -3.20 11.40 7.13
C SER A 279 -1.78 11.84 7.47
N ASP A 280 -0.93 10.87 7.84
CA ASP A 280 0.50 11.07 8.10
C ASP A 280 1.33 11.05 6.81
N MET A 281 0.86 10.31 5.78
CA MET A 281 1.54 10.13 4.49
C MET A 281 0.54 10.21 3.34
N THR A 282 1.00 10.73 2.20
CA THR A 282 0.22 10.76 0.94
C THR A 282 0.92 9.93 -0.13
N LEU A 283 0.20 8.97 -0.71
CA LEU A 283 0.66 8.13 -1.82
C LEU A 283 0.40 8.87 -3.14
N LEU A 284 1.43 9.46 -3.72
CA LEU A 284 1.29 10.33 -4.90
C LEU A 284 0.87 9.60 -6.17
N ASP A 285 1.17 8.32 -6.27
CA ASP A 285 0.87 7.46 -7.42
C ASP A 285 -0.42 6.63 -7.26
N ASP A 286 -1.12 6.81 -6.14
CA ASP A 286 -2.33 6.06 -5.76
C ASP A 286 -2.15 4.52 -5.78
N SER A 287 -0.90 4.02 -5.78
CA SER A 287 -0.59 2.60 -5.86
C SER A 287 -0.55 1.94 -4.48
N PHE A 288 -1.22 0.79 -4.35
CA PHE A 288 -1.11 -0.04 -3.15
C PHE A 288 0.31 -0.62 -2.99
N GLY A 289 1.03 -0.83 -4.10
CA GLY A 289 2.43 -1.24 -4.08
C GLY A 289 3.36 -0.26 -3.38
N SER A 290 3.03 1.03 -3.38
CA SER A 290 3.77 2.06 -2.65
C SER A 290 3.66 1.92 -1.13
N ILE A 291 2.58 1.33 -0.62
CA ILE A 291 2.46 0.97 0.81
C ILE A 291 3.48 -0.12 1.16
N VAL A 292 3.61 -1.14 0.33
CA VAL A 292 4.62 -2.21 0.51
C VAL A 292 6.03 -1.62 0.55
N ASN A 293 6.33 -0.72 -0.37
CA ASN A 293 7.60 0.00 -0.38
C ASN A 293 7.80 0.84 0.89
N ALA A 294 6.79 1.54 1.35
CA ALA A 294 6.86 2.32 2.59
C ALA A 294 7.16 1.43 3.81
N VAL A 295 6.53 0.26 3.90
CA VAL A 295 6.82 -0.74 4.95
C VAL A 295 8.28 -1.23 4.85
N MET A 296 8.75 -1.57 3.66
CA MET A 296 10.12 -2.01 3.42
C MET A 296 11.14 -0.93 3.85
N TRP A 297 10.90 0.32 3.48
CA TRP A 297 11.74 1.45 3.92
C TRP A 297 11.71 1.66 5.42
N GLY A 298 10.52 1.63 6.03
CA GLY A 298 10.37 1.78 7.48
C GLY A 298 11.11 0.70 8.27
N ARG A 299 10.98 -0.57 7.85
CA ARG A 299 11.71 -1.70 8.46
C ARG A 299 13.23 -1.58 8.27
N SER A 300 13.66 -1.11 7.10
CA SER A 300 15.09 -0.90 6.82
C SER A 300 15.67 0.23 7.65
N LEU A 301 14.97 1.36 7.77
CA LEU A 301 15.37 2.47 8.65
C LEU A 301 15.50 2.02 10.10
N TYR A 302 14.55 1.21 10.56
CA TYR A 302 14.62 0.66 11.92
C TYR A 302 15.85 -0.24 12.12
N LYS A 303 16.16 -1.14 11.16
CA LYS A 303 17.39 -1.94 11.23
C LYS A 303 18.66 -1.06 11.22
N ASN A 304 18.67 -0.01 10.41
CA ASN A 304 19.79 0.92 10.37
C ASN A 304 19.96 1.67 11.70
N LEU A 305 18.86 2.04 12.36
CA LEU A 305 18.90 2.59 13.71
C LEU A 305 19.47 1.60 14.73
N GLN A 306 19.06 0.33 14.67
CA GLN A 306 19.61 -0.73 15.54
C GLN A 306 21.12 -0.93 15.30
N ARG A 307 21.58 -0.92 14.05
CA ARG A 307 23.01 -1.01 13.69
C ARG A 307 23.81 0.14 14.26
N PHE A 308 23.28 1.36 14.15
CA PHE A 308 23.90 2.54 14.72
C PHE A 308 23.99 2.46 16.26
N LEU A 309 22.89 2.11 16.93
CA LEU A 309 22.89 1.95 18.39
C LEU A 309 23.84 0.84 18.85
N PHE A 310 23.90 -0.27 18.11
CA PHE A 310 24.85 -1.35 18.40
C PHE A 310 26.30 -0.88 18.31
N PHE A 311 26.64 -0.16 17.24
CA PHE A 311 27.97 0.44 17.06
C PHE A 311 28.29 1.39 18.21
N GLN A 312 27.46 2.39 18.45
CA GLN A 312 27.65 3.45 19.44
C GLN A 312 27.81 2.89 20.86
N LEU A 313 26.92 2.00 21.26
CA LEU A 313 26.97 1.44 22.61
C LEU A 313 28.20 0.54 22.82
N THR A 314 28.63 -0.19 21.80
CA THR A 314 29.85 -1.00 21.85
C THR A 314 31.08 -0.13 22.08
N VAL A 315 31.19 0.98 21.36
CA VAL A 315 32.28 1.97 21.53
C VAL A 315 32.29 2.52 22.95
N ASN A 316 31.11 2.94 23.43
CA ASN A 316 31.00 3.54 24.77
C ASN A 316 31.31 2.54 25.89
N VAL A 317 30.90 1.28 25.75
CA VAL A 317 31.25 0.22 26.73
C VAL A 317 32.77 0.01 26.78
N ALA A 318 33.42 -0.10 25.63
CA ALA A 318 34.87 -0.28 25.54
C ALA A 318 35.63 0.93 26.15
N ALA A 319 35.22 2.15 25.79
CA ALA A 319 35.83 3.37 26.30
C ALA A 319 35.67 3.54 27.83
N LEU A 320 34.44 3.31 28.33
CA LEU A 320 34.16 3.37 29.76
C LEU A 320 34.99 2.37 30.58
N LEU A 321 35.07 1.14 30.11
CA LEU A 321 35.86 0.08 30.74
C LEU A 321 37.37 0.40 30.71
N LEU A 322 37.87 1.04 29.62
CA LEU A 322 39.27 1.48 29.54
C LEU A 322 39.60 2.56 30.53
N VAL A 323 38.75 3.57 30.67
CA VAL A 323 38.93 4.65 31.64
C VAL A 323 38.88 4.12 33.06
N LEU A 324 37.91 3.24 33.38
CA LEU A 324 37.83 2.59 34.68
C LEU A 324 39.04 1.69 34.97
N GLY A 325 39.44 0.87 34.01
CA GLY A 325 40.59 -0.02 34.12
C GLY A 325 41.89 0.74 34.35
N GLY A 326 42.08 1.85 33.60
CA GLY A 326 43.22 2.75 33.78
C GLY A 326 43.27 3.36 35.19
N ALA A 327 42.13 3.85 35.68
CA ALA A 327 42.02 4.41 37.03
C ALA A 327 42.34 3.38 38.13
N VAL A 328 41.91 2.12 37.96
CA VAL A 328 42.19 1.02 38.91
C VAL A 328 43.68 0.69 38.98
N ILE A 329 44.39 0.74 37.85
CA ILE A 329 45.84 0.45 37.84
C ILE A 329 46.66 1.70 38.30
N GLY A 330 46.04 2.85 38.36
CA GLY A 330 46.72 4.12 38.76
C GLY A 330 47.47 4.77 37.56
N THR A 331 47.12 4.47 36.35
CA THR A 331 47.65 5.14 35.15
C THR A 331 47.00 6.51 34.97
N GLU A 332 47.71 7.44 34.32
CA GLU A 332 47.05 8.63 33.74
C GLU A 332 45.97 8.21 32.75
N LEU A 333 45.03 9.14 32.39
CA LEU A 333 43.93 8.83 31.50
C LEU A 333 44.45 8.23 30.19
N PRO A 334 44.10 6.97 29.85
CA PRO A 334 44.62 6.29 28.64
C PRO A 334 44.09 6.93 27.35
N LEU A 335 43.02 7.68 27.42
CA LEU A 335 42.45 8.48 26.37
C LEU A 335 42.21 9.91 26.86
N THR A 336 42.72 10.91 26.18
CA THR A 336 42.51 12.32 26.50
C THR A 336 41.06 12.73 26.17
N VAL A 337 40.58 13.79 26.83
CA VAL A 337 39.25 14.34 26.55
C VAL A 337 39.07 14.71 25.09
N THR A 338 40.08 15.26 24.42
CA THR A 338 40.09 15.62 23.01
C THR A 338 39.99 14.38 22.11
N GLN A 339 40.65 13.29 22.46
CA GLN A 339 40.54 12.01 21.71
C GLN A 339 39.16 11.38 21.87
N ILE A 340 38.58 11.40 23.06
CA ILE A 340 37.19 10.92 23.28
C ILE A 340 36.20 11.79 22.50
N LEU A 341 36.38 13.11 22.49
CA LEU A 341 35.56 14.01 21.67
C LEU A 341 35.71 13.75 20.19
N TRP A 342 36.90 13.47 19.67
CA TRP A 342 37.12 13.07 18.29
C TRP A 342 36.33 11.83 17.93
N VAL A 343 36.39 10.78 18.73
CA VAL A 343 35.66 9.55 18.52
C VAL A 343 34.16 9.80 18.55
N ASN A 344 33.65 10.40 19.61
CA ASN A 344 32.20 10.54 19.82
C ASN A 344 31.55 11.61 18.91
N LEU A 345 32.25 12.68 18.56
CA LEU A 345 31.68 13.75 17.76
C LEU A 345 31.88 13.53 16.25
N ILE A 346 33.08 13.18 15.85
CA ILE A 346 33.42 13.10 14.43
C ILE A 346 33.22 11.70 13.89
N MET A 347 33.87 10.70 14.49
CA MET A 347 33.80 9.33 13.98
C MET A 347 32.41 8.75 14.09
N ASP A 348 31.71 8.96 15.22
CA ASP A 348 30.35 8.49 15.42
C ASP A 348 29.34 9.16 14.47
N THR A 349 29.53 10.46 14.16
CA THR A 349 28.70 11.16 13.18
C THR A 349 28.87 10.55 11.78
N PHE A 350 30.10 10.28 11.36
CA PHE A 350 30.35 9.61 10.09
C PHE A 350 29.84 8.17 10.07
N ALA A 351 30.00 7.43 11.17
CA ALA A 351 29.47 6.08 11.29
C ALA A 351 27.93 6.06 11.24
N ALA A 352 27.29 7.01 11.93
CA ALA A 352 25.84 7.18 11.87
C ALA A 352 25.35 7.45 10.45
N MET A 353 26.01 8.35 9.73
CA MET A 353 25.69 8.68 8.34
C MET A 353 25.90 7.48 7.41
N ALA A 354 26.98 6.72 7.60
CA ALA A 354 27.26 5.49 6.86
C ALA A 354 26.21 4.42 7.06
N LEU A 355 25.81 4.17 8.29
CA LEU A 355 24.81 3.15 8.64
C LEU A 355 23.38 3.58 8.28
N ALA A 356 23.06 4.88 8.38
CA ALA A 356 21.76 5.43 8.02
C ALA A 356 21.54 5.41 6.50
N SER A 357 22.59 5.56 5.70
CA SER A 357 22.51 5.57 4.23
C SER A 357 22.41 4.21 3.58
N LEU A 358 22.44 3.11 4.35
CA LEU A 358 22.31 1.77 3.79
C LEU A 358 20.95 1.61 3.09
N PRO A 359 20.94 1.15 1.83
CA PRO A 359 19.72 1.02 1.05
C PRO A 359 18.82 -0.06 1.65
N PRO A 360 17.49 0.05 1.43
CA PRO A 360 16.55 -0.98 1.85
C PRO A 360 16.82 -2.30 1.10
N THR A 361 16.69 -3.40 1.81
CA THR A 361 16.80 -4.75 1.24
C THR A 361 15.46 -5.47 1.36
N LYS A 362 15.15 -6.32 0.39
CA LYS A 362 13.89 -7.10 0.41
C LYS A 362 13.81 -8.07 1.59
N ASP A 363 14.96 -8.48 2.14
CA ASP A 363 15.04 -9.42 3.26
C ASP A 363 14.29 -8.92 4.52
N VAL A 364 14.11 -7.60 4.66
CA VAL A 364 13.35 -7.03 5.80
C VAL A 364 11.87 -7.37 5.74
N MET A 365 11.36 -7.76 4.56
CA MET A 365 9.95 -8.16 4.40
C MET A 365 9.69 -9.60 4.88
N ASP A 366 10.73 -10.39 5.10
CA ASP A 366 10.62 -11.74 5.65
C ASP A 366 10.65 -11.73 7.20
N ASP A 367 10.97 -10.58 7.80
CA ASP A 367 10.91 -10.41 9.25
C ASP A 367 9.47 -10.36 9.75
N LYS A 368 9.23 -10.91 10.93
CA LYS A 368 7.93 -10.81 11.60
C LYS A 368 7.64 -9.36 12.01
N PRO A 369 6.38 -8.91 11.96
CA PRO A 369 5.98 -7.64 12.51
C PRO A 369 6.39 -7.52 13.98
N ARG A 370 6.84 -6.34 14.37
CA ARG A 370 7.20 -6.05 15.75
C ARG A 370 5.96 -5.73 16.58
N GLN A 371 6.02 -6.08 17.86
CA GLN A 371 5.04 -5.62 18.84
C GLN A 371 5.38 -4.21 19.31
N GLN A 372 4.35 -3.46 19.70
CA GLN A 372 4.53 -2.08 20.20
C GLN A 372 5.39 -2.03 21.47
N SER A 373 5.40 -3.13 22.27
CA SER A 373 6.18 -3.27 23.48
C SER A 373 7.64 -3.67 23.25
N ASP A 374 8.05 -3.99 22.02
CA ASP A 374 9.41 -4.44 21.74
C ASP A 374 10.43 -3.32 21.92
N PHE A 375 11.47 -3.58 22.70
CA PHE A 375 12.58 -2.65 22.87
C PHE A 375 13.43 -2.58 21.58
N ILE A 376 13.94 -1.39 21.28
CA ILE A 376 14.86 -1.16 20.16
C ILE A 376 16.12 -2.04 20.31
N ILE A 377 16.65 -2.10 21.55
CA ILE A 377 17.81 -2.92 21.90
C ILE A 377 17.30 -4.24 22.47
N ASN A 378 17.37 -5.28 21.65
CA ASN A 378 16.96 -6.62 22.05
C ASN A 378 18.09 -7.36 22.82
N HIS A 379 17.75 -8.48 23.47
CA HIS A 379 18.70 -9.27 24.27
C HIS A 379 19.91 -9.79 23.47
N SER A 380 19.74 -10.04 22.16
CA SER A 380 20.83 -10.44 21.29
C SER A 380 21.81 -9.30 21.05
N MET A 381 21.29 -8.08 20.86
CA MET A 381 22.12 -6.88 20.75
C MET A 381 22.89 -6.60 22.04
N VAL A 382 22.24 -6.71 23.20
CA VAL A 382 22.93 -6.53 24.51
C VAL A 382 24.09 -7.50 24.65
N ARG A 383 23.88 -8.79 24.33
CA ARG A 383 24.98 -9.78 24.38
C ARG A 383 26.11 -9.45 23.41
N GLY A 384 25.77 -9.00 22.19
CA GLY A 384 26.76 -8.58 21.20
C GLY A 384 27.54 -7.34 21.63
N ILE A 385 26.85 -6.28 22.13
CA ILE A 385 27.45 -5.05 22.63
C ILE A 385 28.42 -5.35 23.78
N MET A 386 27.96 -6.11 24.77
CA MET A 386 28.81 -6.46 25.92
C MET A 386 29.96 -7.38 25.50
N GLY A 387 29.71 -8.39 24.68
CA GLY A 387 30.76 -9.32 24.22
C GLY A 387 31.87 -8.63 23.43
N ILE A 388 31.51 -7.84 22.42
CA ILE A 388 32.48 -7.12 21.59
C ILE A 388 33.14 -5.99 22.38
N GLY A 389 32.35 -5.20 23.17
CA GLY A 389 32.88 -4.10 23.97
C GLY A 389 33.90 -4.59 25.01
N VAL A 390 33.62 -5.71 25.70
CA VAL A 390 34.56 -6.33 26.65
C VAL A 390 35.78 -6.91 25.96
N ALA A 391 35.61 -7.55 24.78
CA ALA A 391 36.74 -8.05 23.99
C ALA A 391 37.67 -6.90 23.55
N MET A 392 37.13 -5.80 23.06
CA MET A 392 37.89 -4.61 22.70
C MET A 392 38.59 -4.01 23.89
N PHE A 393 37.90 -3.91 25.04
CA PHE A 393 38.50 -3.50 26.28
C PHE A 393 39.68 -4.41 26.66
N ALA A 394 39.51 -5.75 26.64
CA ALA A 394 40.56 -6.68 26.99
C ALA A 394 41.81 -6.52 26.11
N VAL A 395 41.66 -6.39 24.80
CA VAL A 395 42.80 -6.14 23.89
C VAL A 395 43.52 -4.84 24.23
N MET A 396 42.78 -3.75 24.36
CA MET A 396 43.35 -2.43 24.68
C MET A 396 43.94 -2.38 26.10
N PHE A 397 43.33 -3.08 27.06
CA PHE A 397 43.80 -3.13 28.42
C PHE A 397 45.11 -3.93 28.57
N ILE A 398 45.26 -5.03 27.84
CA ILE A 398 46.54 -5.77 27.75
C ILE A 398 47.62 -4.84 27.17
N TYR A 399 47.31 -4.10 26.15
CA TYR A 399 48.22 -3.12 25.53
C TYR A 399 48.58 -2.02 26.54
N LEU A 400 47.62 -1.49 27.30
CA LEU A 400 47.84 -0.49 28.35
C LEU A 400 48.79 -1.02 29.44
N ILE A 401 48.57 -2.24 29.92
CA ILE A 401 49.43 -2.87 30.94
C ILE A 401 50.85 -3.05 30.38
N HIS A 402 50.99 -3.44 29.13
CA HIS A 402 52.29 -3.61 28.50
C HIS A 402 53.09 -2.29 28.47
N CYS A 403 52.45 -1.20 28.01
CA CYS A 403 53.07 0.14 28.01
C CYS A 403 53.41 0.63 29.43
N PHE A 404 52.55 0.38 30.41
CA PHE A 404 52.79 0.75 31.80
C PHE A 404 54.00 0.03 32.41
N ASN A 405 54.17 -1.27 32.11
CA ASN A 405 55.28 -2.08 32.65
C ASN A 405 56.62 -1.84 31.94
N THR A 406 56.65 -1.37 30.73
CA THR A 406 57.86 -1.19 29.92
C THR A 406 58.46 0.19 30.02
N GLY A 407 57.68 1.25 30.29
CA GLY A 407 58.13 2.65 30.15
C GLY A 407 57.94 3.58 31.35
N GLY A 408 57.38 3.14 32.48
CA GLY A 408 57.13 4.02 33.61
C GLY A 408 56.10 5.10 33.40
N GLY A 409 55.29 4.97 32.33
CA GLY A 409 54.24 5.89 31.92
C GLY A 409 54.16 5.97 30.38
N MET A 410 53.00 6.28 29.81
CA MET A 410 52.83 6.42 28.37
C MET A 410 53.51 7.70 27.84
N GLN A 411 54.53 7.55 27.02
CA GLN A 411 55.11 8.66 26.24
C GLN A 411 54.14 9.09 25.12
N THR A 412 54.30 10.29 24.59
CA THR A 412 53.44 10.87 23.56
C THR A 412 53.28 9.95 22.34
N HIS A 413 54.32 9.26 21.90
CA HIS A 413 54.27 8.30 20.80
C HIS A 413 53.41 7.07 21.13
N GLU A 414 53.53 6.50 22.33
CA GLU A 414 52.77 5.34 22.78
C GLU A 414 51.28 5.69 22.92
N LEU A 415 50.98 6.92 23.41
CA LEU A 415 49.62 7.43 23.50
C LEU A 415 48.96 7.56 22.10
N SER A 416 49.73 8.07 21.13
CA SER A 416 49.26 8.16 19.74
C SER A 416 49.03 6.79 19.08
N MET A 417 49.90 5.83 19.37
CA MET A 417 49.72 4.43 18.88
C MET A 417 48.51 3.76 19.55
N PHE A 418 48.34 3.98 20.87
CA PHE A 418 47.21 3.48 21.63
C PHE A 418 45.89 4.01 21.07
N PHE A 419 45.81 5.34 20.87
CA PHE A 419 44.62 5.97 20.29
C PHE A 419 44.33 5.45 18.86
N THR A 420 45.37 5.30 18.03
CA THR A 420 45.22 4.75 16.67
C THR A 420 44.70 3.31 16.71
N ALA A 421 45.21 2.47 17.59
CA ALA A 421 44.73 1.10 17.78
C ALA A 421 43.24 1.09 18.20
N PHE A 422 42.85 1.98 19.11
CA PHE A 422 41.45 2.13 19.51
C PHE A 422 40.54 2.51 18.35
N VAL A 423 40.92 3.52 17.56
CA VAL A 423 40.16 3.96 16.38
C VAL A 423 40.07 2.84 15.31
N MET A 424 41.16 2.08 15.10
CA MET A 424 41.13 0.95 14.16
C MET A 424 40.21 -0.17 14.64
N LEU A 425 40.12 -0.45 15.93
CA LEU A 425 39.13 -1.39 16.47
C LEU A 425 37.71 -0.91 16.21
N GLN A 426 37.43 0.38 16.35
CA GLN A 426 36.11 0.94 16.03
C GLN A 426 35.82 0.90 14.52
N PHE A 427 36.80 1.14 13.68
CA PHE A 427 36.69 0.97 12.24
C PHE A 427 36.21 -0.45 11.86
N TRP A 428 36.79 -1.48 12.46
CA TRP A 428 36.37 -2.86 12.26
C TRP A 428 35.00 -3.16 12.89
N ASN A 429 34.66 -2.52 14.03
CA ASN A 429 33.36 -2.64 14.65
C ASN A 429 32.21 -2.10 13.77
N LEU A 430 32.47 -1.14 12.89
CA LEU A 430 31.50 -0.66 11.91
C LEU A 430 31.02 -1.80 10.99
N PHE A 431 31.92 -2.71 10.59
CA PHE A 431 31.56 -3.89 9.81
C PHE A 431 30.73 -4.89 10.63
N ASN A 432 31.01 -5.06 11.92
CA ASN A 432 30.18 -5.88 12.79
C ASN A 432 28.77 -5.31 12.91
N ALA A 433 28.65 -3.99 13.08
CA ALA A 433 27.38 -3.31 13.13
C ALA A 433 26.60 -3.42 11.79
N LYS A 434 27.28 -3.29 10.64
CA LYS A 434 26.67 -3.48 9.31
C LYS A 434 26.10 -4.89 9.14
N ALA A 435 26.80 -5.91 9.66
CA ALA A 435 26.36 -7.31 9.60
C ALA A 435 25.22 -7.67 10.55
N LEU A 436 24.86 -6.78 11.50
CA LEU A 436 23.83 -7.04 12.48
C LEU A 436 22.49 -7.37 11.82
N GLY A 437 21.91 -8.53 12.18
CA GLY A 437 20.62 -9.00 11.65
C GLY A 437 20.64 -9.37 10.16
N THR A 438 21.79 -9.75 9.63
CA THR A 438 21.94 -10.26 8.25
C THR A 438 22.71 -11.58 8.25
N ASP A 439 22.31 -12.50 7.35
CA ASP A 439 23.03 -13.74 7.11
C ASP A 439 24.20 -13.61 6.11
N HIS A 440 24.50 -12.36 5.72
CA HIS A 440 25.50 -12.08 4.71
C HIS A 440 26.78 -11.50 5.31
N SER A 441 27.90 -11.72 4.62
CA SER A 441 29.17 -11.12 5.00
C SER A 441 29.09 -9.59 5.06
N ALA A 442 29.69 -8.99 6.11
CA ALA A 442 29.80 -7.55 6.29
C ALA A 442 30.42 -6.80 5.09
N PHE A 443 31.22 -7.49 4.29
CA PHE A 443 31.89 -6.94 3.10
C PHE A 443 31.04 -6.99 1.84
N ARG A 444 29.88 -7.66 1.87
CA ARG A 444 28.98 -7.73 0.71
C ARG A 444 28.47 -6.33 0.37
N GLY A 445 28.57 -5.97 -0.92
CA GLY A 445 28.10 -4.68 -1.41
C GLY A 445 28.98 -3.47 -1.10
N LEU A 446 30.15 -3.64 -0.46
CA LEU A 446 31.02 -2.52 -0.08
C LEU A 446 31.40 -1.65 -1.28
N CYS A 447 31.71 -2.25 -2.44
CA CYS A 447 32.04 -1.52 -3.66
C CYS A 447 30.84 -0.81 -4.32
N HIS A 448 29.60 -1.23 -4.00
CA HIS A 448 28.38 -0.59 -4.53
C HIS A 448 27.90 0.57 -3.65
N ASP A 449 28.25 0.54 -2.37
CA ASP A 449 27.88 1.57 -1.39
C ASP A 449 28.96 2.67 -1.36
N LYS A 450 28.81 3.62 -2.27
CA LYS A 450 29.76 4.73 -2.43
C LYS A 450 29.83 5.62 -1.19
N VAL A 451 28.72 5.77 -0.46
CA VAL A 451 28.65 6.60 0.74
C VAL A 451 29.44 5.95 1.88
N LEU A 452 29.17 4.68 2.16
CA LEU A 452 29.92 3.93 3.16
C LEU A 452 31.42 3.88 2.84
N THR A 453 31.77 3.57 1.59
CA THR A 453 33.19 3.52 1.16
C THR A 453 33.86 4.88 1.28
N GLY A 454 33.19 5.95 0.87
CA GLY A 454 33.71 7.33 1.03
C GLY A 454 33.95 7.70 2.48
N ILE A 455 33.02 7.36 3.39
CA ILE A 455 33.14 7.62 4.82
C ILE A 455 34.31 6.83 5.43
N LEU A 456 34.46 5.56 5.07
CA LEU A 456 35.59 4.75 5.55
C LEU A 456 36.94 5.36 5.14
N VAL A 457 37.05 5.87 3.91
CA VAL A 457 38.26 6.58 3.44
C VAL A 457 38.49 7.87 4.22
N VAL A 458 37.44 8.67 4.45
CA VAL A 458 37.51 9.92 5.21
C VAL A 458 37.99 9.67 6.64
N VAL A 459 37.42 8.66 7.33
CA VAL A 459 37.81 8.31 8.69
C VAL A 459 39.26 7.83 8.73
N PHE A 460 39.69 6.99 7.77
CA PHE A 460 41.05 6.48 7.71
C PHE A 460 42.08 7.60 7.43
N VAL A 461 41.82 8.45 6.44
CA VAL A 461 42.66 9.59 6.12
C VAL A 461 42.70 10.61 7.25
N GLY A 462 41.55 10.90 7.85
CA GLY A 462 41.46 11.81 9.01
C GLY A 462 42.30 11.32 10.20
N GLN A 463 42.24 10.01 10.51
CA GLN A 463 43.08 9.43 11.55
C GLN A 463 44.55 9.52 11.22
N TRP A 464 44.92 9.24 9.97
CA TRP A 464 46.30 9.37 9.53
C TRP A 464 46.83 10.80 9.66
N VAL A 465 46.06 11.80 9.27
CA VAL A 465 46.41 13.22 9.40
C VAL A 465 46.62 13.60 10.86
N ILE A 466 45.70 13.24 11.77
CA ILE A 466 45.78 13.60 13.23
C ILE A 466 46.97 12.96 13.92
N VAL A 467 47.39 11.80 13.47
CA VAL A 467 48.54 11.09 14.09
C VAL A 467 49.86 11.57 13.53
N THR A 468 49.86 12.13 12.31
CA THR A 468 51.08 12.57 11.62
C THR A 468 51.42 14.03 11.88
N PHE A 469 50.38 14.87 12.06
CA PHE A 469 50.50 16.33 12.30
C PHE A 469 49.93 16.73 13.63
#